data_fa542320041389c9b4ed15686fa1e631
#
_entry.id   fa542320041389c9b4ed15686fa1e631
#
_cell.length_a   1.000
_cell.length_b   1.000
_cell.length_c   1.000
_cell.angle_alpha   90.00
_cell.angle_beta   90.00
_cell.angle_gamma   90.00
#
_symmetry.space_group_name_H-M   'P 1'
#
loop_
_entity.id
_entity.type
_entity.pdbx_description
1 polymer ?
#
loop_
_entity_poly.entity_id
_entity_poly.type
_entity_poly.pdbx_seq_one_letter_code
_entity_poly.pdbx_strand_id
1 'polypeptide(L)'
;MRQNIRIRFYFPIFVLALTAGALAQASPDWTEPFPPFHIAGNLYYVGSKGLAMYLVSTPQGNILINSGLEANVPMIEASIEKLGFKFKDTKVLLISHAHWDHDAGSATIKKMTGATYMVMDADVAVVESGGKADFQYGNTPSSLYPPTKVDRVLHDGDEVRLGGTVLVAHLTPGHTKGCTTWTMTVSEGGKTYNVVIIGSPNVNPGYKLVNNAAYPQIAGDYERMWRVLKSLPCDIFLGAHGDYFGLGGKYRLMKEGGSNPFIDPDGYKKYVTQKEQDFRNELEKQKHSAEGEAK
;
A
#
# COMPACT_ATOMS: atom_id res chain seq x y z
N MET A 1 -60.51 -41.68 -38.63
CA MET A 1 -59.52 -40.60 -38.62
C MET A 1 -59.22 -40.21 -37.17
N ARG A 2 -58.04 -40.59 -36.63
CA ARG A 2 -57.61 -40.19 -35.28
C ARG A 2 -56.52 -39.17 -35.43
N GLN A 3 -56.75 -37.92 -35.03
CA GLN A 3 -55.74 -36.85 -34.98
C GLN A 3 -54.88 -37.00 -33.73
N ASN A 4 -53.59 -37.20 -33.92
CA ASN A 4 -52.56 -37.18 -32.85
C ASN A 4 -52.11 -35.75 -32.59
N ILE A 5 -52.55 -35.17 -31.48
CA ILE A 5 -52.06 -33.88 -30.96
C ILE A 5 -50.74 -34.15 -30.22
N ARG A 6 -49.62 -33.63 -30.81
CA ARG A 6 -48.31 -33.63 -30.12
C ARG A 6 -48.17 -32.33 -29.33
N ILE A 7 -48.27 -32.43 -28.00
CA ILE A 7 -47.96 -31.31 -27.08
C ILE A 7 -46.47 -31.23 -26.95
N ARG A 8 -45.87 -30.10 -27.39
CA ARG A 8 -44.45 -29.77 -27.16
C ARG A 8 -44.33 -28.99 -25.85
N PHE A 9 -43.71 -29.59 -24.84
CA PHE A 9 -43.32 -28.92 -23.63
C PHE A 9 -42.04 -28.15 -23.88
N TYR A 10 -42.07 -26.80 -23.78
CA TYR A 10 -40.88 -25.96 -23.72
C TYR A 10 -40.51 -25.82 -22.24
N PHE A 11 -39.38 -26.40 -21.86
CA PHE A 11 -38.75 -26.12 -20.57
C PHE A 11 -37.90 -24.84 -20.73
N PRO A 12 -38.12 -23.77 -19.94
CA PRO A 12 -37.22 -22.66 -19.92
C PRO A 12 -35.93 -23.07 -19.20
N ILE A 13 -34.80 -23.04 -19.90
CA ILE A 13 -33.48 -23.18 -19.30
C ILE A 13 -33.19 -21.86 -18.59
N PHE A 14 -33.30 -21.86 -17.27
CA PHE A 14 -32.78 -20.76 -16.45
C PHE A 14 -31.23 -20.87 -16.43
N VAL A 15 -30.55 -20.05 -17.19
CA VAL A 15 -29.10 -19.87 -17.09
C VAL A 15 -28.84 -19.02 -15.85
N LEU A 16 -28.49 -19.69 -14.76
CA LEU A 16 -27.98 -19.03 -13.56
C LEU A 16 -26.58 -18.49 -13.88
N ALA A 17 -26.48 -17.19 -14.17
CA ALA A 17 -25.18 -16.52 -14.29
C ALA A 17 -24.56 -16.47 -12.89
N LEU A 18 -23.66 -17.41 -12.58
CA LEU A 18 -22.76 -17.31 -11.45
C LEU A 18 -21.78 -16.17 -11.73
N THR A 19 -22.06 -15.01 -11.17
CA THR A 19 -21.03 -13.96 -11.04
C THR A 19 -20.02 -14.49 -10.01
N ALA A 20 -18.93 -15.09 -10.49
CA ALA A 20 -17.77 -15.36 -9.67
C ALA A 20 -17.19 -14.01 -9.24
N GLY A 21 -17.56 -13.56 -8.05
CA GLY A 21 -16.83 -12.46 -7.39
C GLY A 21 -15.37 -12.90 -7.28
N ALA A 22 -14.48 -12.21 -7.96
CA ALA A 22 -13.04 -12.40 -7.80
C ALA A 22 -12.72 -12.08 -6.34
N LEU A 23 -12.55 -13.14 -5.53
CA LEU A 23 -11.97 -13.01 -4.20
C LEU A 23 -10.57 -12.42 -4.41
N ALA A 24 -10.29 -11.29 -3.76
CA ALA A 24 -8.94 -10.76 -3.70
C ALA A 24 -8.08 -11.76 -2.93
N GLN A 25 -7.49 -12.71 -3.67
CA GLN A 25 -6.61 -13.72 -3.10
C GLN A 25 -5.24 -13.08 -2.91
N ALA A 26 -4.67 -13.19 -1.69
CA ALA A 26 -3.32 -12.74 -1.42
C ALA A 26 -2.34 -13.39 -2.40
N SER A 27 -1.48 -12.60 -3.04
CA SER A 27 -0.42 -13.14 -3.89
C SER A 27 0.54 -13.98 -3.04
N PRO A 28 1.02 -15.15 -3.52
CA PRO A 28 2.04 -15.94 -2.82
C PRO A 28 3.27 -15.12 -2.43
N ASP A 29 3.67 -14.16 -3.25
CA ASP A 29 4.81 -13.25 -3.00
C ASP A 29 4.61 -12.36 -1.75
N TRP A 30 3.38 -12.19 -1.27
CA TRP A 30 3.08 -11.36 -0.10
C TRP A 30 3.57 -11.97 1.22
N THR A 31 3.70 -13.29 1.28
CA THR A 31 4.24 -14.01 2.44
C THR A 31 5.58 -14.68 2.15
N GLU A 32 6.07 -14.64 0.89
CA GLU A 32 7.36 -15.21 0.52
C GLU A 32 8.49 -14.39 1.16
N PRO A 33 9.33 -14.99 2.03
CA PRO A 33 10.42 -14.26 2.68
C PRO A 33 11.39 -13.65 1.68
N PHE A 34 11.81 -12.41 1.94
CA PHE A 34 12.87 -11.75 1.19
C PHE A 34 14.05 -11.46 2.13
N PRO A 35 15.31 -11.59 1.67
CA PRO A 35 16.45 -11.29 2.52
C PRO A 35 16.40 -9.83 3.01
N PRO A 36 16.47 -9.56 4.33
CA PRO A 36 16.56 -8.20 4.81
C PRO A 36 17.93 -7.59 4.47
N PHE A 37 17.96 -6.30 4.15
CA PHE A 37 19.17 -5.61 3.73
C PHE A 37 19.16 -4.12 4.05
N HIS A 38 20.34 -3.54 4.12
CA HIS A 38 20.56 -2.12 4.22
C HIS A 38 20.30 -1.44 2.87
N ILE A 39 19.45 -0.40 2.85
CA ILE A 39 19.16 0.39 1.64
C ILE A 39 20.13 1.56 1.51
N ALA A 40 20.12 2.47 2.50
CA ALA A 40 21.03 3.61 2.59
C ALA A 40 20.90 4.25 3.99
N GLY A 41 22.00 4.75 4.55
CA GLY A 41 22.02 5.44 5.83
C GLY A 41 21.46 4.57 6.97
N ASN A 42 20.34 4.99 7.53
CA ASN A 42 19.66 4.26 8.60
C ASN A 42 18.35 3.57 8.14
N LEU A 43 18.19 3.40 6.84
CA LEU A 43 16.99 2.80 6.23
C LEU A 43 17.28 1.36 5.74
N TYR A 44 16.42 0.42 6.13
CA TYR A 44 16.56 -1.01 5.86
C TYR A 44 15.26 -1.58 5.28
N TYR A 45 15.37 -2.60 4.43
CA TYR A 45 14.27 -3.42 3.97
C TYR A 45 14.08 -4.62 4.90
N VAL A 46 12.85 -4.86 5.36
CA VAL A 46 12.49 -5.96 6.26
C VAL A 46 11.22 -6.70 5.82
N GLY A 47 10.78 -6.46 4.59
CA GLY A 47 9.54 -6.97 4.01
C GLY A 47 9.64 -8.34 3.37
N SER A 48 8.53 -8.78 2.76
CA SER A 48 8.44 -9.96 1.91
C SER A 48 8.84 -9.63 0.48
N LYS A 49 8.78 -10.61 -0.42
CA LYS A 49 9.05 -10.40 -1.84
C LYS A 49 8.06 -9.43 -2.49
N GLY A 50 6.77 -9.49 -2.10
CA GLY A 50 5.71 -8.67 -2.68
C GLY A 50 5.36 -7.44 -1.85
N LEU A 51 5.31 -7.57 -0.51
CA LEU A 51 4.94 -6.48 0.40
C LEU A 51 6.18 -5.82 0.99
N ALA A 52 6.29 -4.51 0.81
CA ALA A 52 7.43 -3.78 1.29
C ALA A 52 7.20 -3.23 2.72
N MET A 53 8.09 -3.61 3.63
CA MET A 53 8.18 -3.08 4.97
C MET A 53 9.58 -2.52 5.19
N TYR A 54 9.66 -1.41 5.92
CA TYR A 54 10.92 -0.69 6.11
C TYR A 54 11.18 -0.45 7.59
N LEU A 55 12.44 -0.64 7.99
CA LEU A 55 12.93 -0.26 9.29
C LEU A 55 13.80 0.99 9.16
N VAL A 56 13.49 2.01 9.93
CA VAL A 56 14.37 3.18 10.12
C VAL A 56 14.95 3.09 11.52
N SER A 57 16.25 2.82 11.62
CA SER A 57 16.94 2.66 12.90
C SER A 57 17.44 4.00 13.41
N THR A 58 17.24 4.25 14.72
CA THR A 58 17.74 5.48 15.37
C THR A 58 18.31 5.14 16.75
N PRO A 59 19.13 6.04 17.36
CA PRO A 59 19.65 5.86 18.72
C PRO A 59 18.56 5.74 19.80
N GLN A 60 17.30 6.20 19.49
CA GLN A 60 16.19 6.18 20.44
C GLN A 60 15.22 5.03 20.18
N GLY A 61 15.53 4.13 19.26
CA GLY A 61 14.70 3.01 18.84
C GLY A 61 14.38 3.08 17.35
N ASN A 62 13.45 2.24 16.89
CA ASN A 62 13.16 2.06 15.49
C ASN A 62 11.78 2.62 15.10
N ILE A 63 11.65 3.06 13.84
CA ILE A 63 10.37 3.30 13.19
C ILE A 63 10.17 2.15 12.20
N LEU A 64 9.00 1.51 12.24
CA LEU A 64 8.59 0.50 11.29
C LEU A 64 7.51 1.08 10.38
N ILE A 65 7.67 0.94 9.07
CA ILE A 65 6.69 1.38 8.07
C ILE A 65 6.10 0.14 7.40
N ASN A 66 4.80 -0.02 7.49
CA ASN A 66 3.96 -1.16 7.15
C ASN A 66 4.19 -2.39 8.04
N SER A 67 3.08 -3.03 8.38
CA SER A 67 3.05 -4.25 9.18
C SER A 67 2.79 -5.51 8.34
N GLY A 68 2.37 -5.33 7.08
CA GLY A 68 1.99 -6.44 6.21
C GLY A 68 0.73 -7.16 6.67
N LEU A 69 0.59 -8.40 6.22
CA LEU A 69 -0.39 -9.34 6.73
C LEU A 69 -0.01 -9.75 8.17
N GLU A 70 -0.97 -10.23 8.96
CA GLU A 70 -0.67 -10.78 10.28
C GLU A 70 0.37 -11.91 10.21
N ALA A 71 0.32 -12.74 9.17
CA ALA A 71 1.28 -13.80 8.89
C ALA A 71 2.73 -13.30 8.61
N ASN A 72 2.90 -12.02 8.28
CA ASN A 72 4.23 -11.45 8.06
C ASN A 72 4.96 -11.06 9.36
N VAL A 73 4.25 -10.91 10.48
CA VAL A 73 4.85 -10.39 11.72
C VAL A 73 6.07 -11.20 12.19
N PRO A 74 6.05 -12.54 12.24
CA PRO A 74 7.23 -13.32 12.61
C PRO A 74 8.42 -13.13 11.64
N MET A 75 8.14 -12.96 10.34
CA MET A 75 9.17 -12.70 9.33
C MET A 75 9.79 -11.30 9.54
N ILE A 76 8.97 -10.28 9.84
CA ILE A 76 9.46 -8.91 10.11
C ILE A 76 10.36 -8.93 11.34
N GLU A 77 9.93 -9.58 12.43
CA GLU A 77 10.74 -9.74 13.65
C GLU A 77 12.10 -10.39 13.33
N ALA A 78 12.08 -11.55 12.68
CA ALA A 78 13.30 -12.27 12.30
C ALA A 78 14.20 -11.44 11.35
N SER A 79 13.63 -10.64 10.45
CA SER A 79 14.36 -9.77 9.54
C SER A 79 15.06 -8.63 10.29
N ILE A 80 14.38 -8.00 11.24
CA ILE A 80 14.93 -6.94 12.10
C ILE A 80 16.08 -7.50 12.97
N GLU A 81 15.90 -8.67 13.55
CA GLU A 81 16.92 -9.32 14.38
C GLU A 81 18.13 -9.77 13.57
N LYS A 82 17.92 -10.28 12.35
CA LYS A 82 19.00 -10.63 11.43
C LYS A 82 19.87 -9.44 11.03
N LEU A 83 19.30 -8.24 11.02
CA LEU A 83 20.05 -7.00 10.80
C LEU A 83 20.79 -6.50 12.05
N GLY A 84 20.64 -7.18 13.20
CA GLY A 84 21.28 -6.82 14.46
C GLY A 84 20.47 -5.83 15.33
N PHE A 85 19.24 -5.53 14.95
CA PHE A 85 18.34 -4.68 15.72
C PHE A 85 17.40 -5.54 16.59
N LYS A 86 16.77 -4.91 17.58
CA LYS A 86 15.77 -5.58 18.42
C LYS A 86 14.37 -5.18 17.95
N PHE A 87 13.51 -6.15 17.67
CA PHE A 87 12.12 -5.90 17.30
C PHE A 87 11.37 -5.09 18.38
N LYS A 88 11.63 -5.40 19.67
CA LYS A 88 11.05 -4.68 20.82
C LYS A 88 11.46 -3.21 20.93
N ASP A 89 12.51 -2.80 20.22
CA ASP A 89 12.91 -1.39 20.16
C ASP A 89 12.14 -0.59 19.10
N THR A 90 11.14 -1.18 18.45
CA THR A 90 10.19 -0.46 17.59
C THR A 90 9.35 0.47 18.46
N LYS A 91 9.55 1.78 18.33
CA LYS A 91 8.88 2.84 19.09
C LYS A 91 7.74 3.48 18.33
N VAL A 92 7.80 3.45 17.00
CA VAL A 92 6.80 4.03 16.12
C VAL A 92 6.44 3.00 15.06
N LEU A 93 5.12 2.84 14.82
CA LEU A 93 4.56 2.06 13.74
C LEU A 93 3.77 3.00 12.82
N LEU A 94 4.09 2.96 11.54
CA LEU A 94 3.46 3.73 10.47
C LEU A 94 2.91 2.79 9.41
N ILE A 95 1.92 3.24 8.65
CA ILE A 95 1.42 2.51 7.47
C ILE A 95 1.41 3.42 6.25
N SER A 96 1.39 2.81 5.06
CA SER A 96 1.18 3.52 3.82
C SER A 96 -0.32 3.78 3.57
N HIS A 97 -1.19 2.84 3.94
CA HIS A 97 -2.64 2.96 3.85
C HIS A 97 -3.35 1.79 4.57
N ALA A 98 -4.65 1.94 4.80
CA ALA A 98 -5.44 1.08 5.67
C ALA A 98 -5.99 -0.20 5.01
N HIS A 99 -5.27 -0.81 4.06
CA HIS A 99 -5.62 -2.13 3.55
C HIS A 99 -4.92 -3.23 4.33
N TRP A 100 -5.52 -4.44 4.34
CA TRP A 100 -5.08 -5.59 5.13
C TRP A 100 -3.64 -6.03 4.81
N ASP A 101 -3.20 -5.86 3.59
CA ASP A 101 -1.85 -6.21 3.14
C ASP A 101 -0.76 -5.25 3.65
N HIS A 102 -1.14 -4.12 4.23
CA HIS A 102 -0.22 -3.16 4.84
C HIS A 102 -0.44 -2.95 6.34
N ASP A 103 -1.62 -3.31 6.86
CA ASP A 103 -2.02 -2.98 8.23
C ASP A 103 -2.42 -4.17 9.10
N ALA A 104 -2.68 -5.36 8.55
CA ALA A 104 -3.21 -6.49 9.33
C ALA A 104 -2.29 -6.94 10.48
N GLY A 105 -0.98 -6.74 10.36
CA GLY A 105 -0.01 -7.05 11.41
C GLY A 105 0.07 -6.00 12.53
N SER A 106 -0.55 -4.83 12.37
CA SER A 106 -0.33 -3.68 13.27
C SER A 106 -0.79 -3.95 14.71
N ALA A 107 -1.93 -4.60 14.92
CA ALA A 107 -2.40 -4.97 16.25
C ALA A 107 -1.39 -5.85 17.00
N THR A 108 -0.85 -6.84 16.33
CA THR A 108 0.14 -7.78 16.88
C THR A 108 1.46 -7.08 17.15
N ILE A 109 1.98 -6.29 16.20
CA ILE A 109 3.23 -5.53 16.38
C ILE A 109 3.11 -4.55 17.54
N LYS A 110 2.03 -3.77 17.60
CA LYS A 110 1.78 -2.83 18.69
C LYS A 110 1.73 -3.54 20.04
N LYS A 111 1.06 -4.69 20.15
CA LYS A 111 1.01 -5.51 21.37
C LYS A 111 2.39 -6.02 21.78
N MET A 112 3.23 -6.44 20.83
CA MET A 112 4.55 -7.02 21.12
C MET A 112 5.59 -5.96 21.50
N THR A 113 5.51 -4.75 20.91
CA THR A 113 6.55 -3.72 21.02
C THR A 113 6.15 -2.54 21.91
N GLY A 114 4.86 -2.27 22.04
CA GLY A 114 4.36 -1.04 22.66
C GLY A 114 4.55 0.20 21.77
N ALA A 115 4.77 0.02 20.46
CA ALA A 115 4.97 1.12 19.51
C ALA A 115 3.77 2.07 19.50
N THR A 116 4.07 3.36 19.38
CA THR A 116 3.06 4.40 19.10
C THR A 116 2.60 4.23 17.65
N TYR A 117 1.34 3.87 17.45
CA TYR A 117 0.75 3.69 16.12
C TYR A 117 0.18 5.02 15.61
N MET A 118 0.67 5.47 14.47
CA MET A 118 0.32 6.77 13.89
C MET A 118 -0.23 6.58 12.48
N VAL A 119 -1.40 7.17 12.20
CA VAL A 119 -2.15 6.96 10.94
C VAL A 119 -2.70 8.30 10.43
N MET A 120 -2.73 8.47 9.11
CA MET A 120 -3.37 9.60 8.46
C MET A 120 -4.86 9.67 8.81
N ASP A 121 -5.36 10.84 9.13
CA ASP A 121 -6.71 11.11 9.66
C ASP A 121 -7.82 10.37 8.89
N ALA A 122 -7.78 10.42 7.57
CA ALA A 122 -8.82 9.85 6.72
C ALA A 122 -8.83 8.30 6.66
N ASP A 123 -7.79 7.63 7.16
CA ASP A 123 -7.72 6.18 7.30
C ASP A 123 -7.97 5.68 8.74
N VAL A 124 -8.06 6.57 9.74
CA VAL A 124 -8.24 6.20 11.16
C VAL A 124 -9.47 5.31 11.38
N ALA A 125 -10.62 5.70 10.84
CA ALA A 125 -11.85 4.92 11.00
C ALA A 125 -11.74 3.51 10.37
N VAL A 126 -10.96 3.36 9.30
CA VAL A 126 -10.73 2.08 8.63
C VAL A 126 -9.90 1.16 9.52
N VAL A 127 -8.76 1.63 10.02
CA VAL A 127 -7.88 0.81 10.87
C VAL A 127 -8.51 0.47 12.22
N GLU A 128 -9.23 1.40 12.85
CA GLU A 128 -9.91 1.18 14.13
C GLU A 128 -11.14 0.27 14.02
N SER A 129 -11.71 0.13 12.82
CA SER A 129 -12.78 -0.83 12.54
C SER A 129 -12.27 -2.17 11.98
N GLY A 130 -10.97 -2.33 11.79
CA GLY A 130 -10.38 -3.53 11.18
C GLY A 130 -10.81 -3.71 9.72
N GLY A 131 -10.79 -2.63 8.95
CA GLY A 131 -11.13 -2.62 7.53
C GLY A 131 -12.62 -2.40 7.22
N LYS A 132 -13.53 -2.50 8.20
CA LYS A 132 -14.99 -2.43 7.95
C LYS A 132 -15.46 -1.07 7.40
N ALA A 133 -14.77 0.02 7.74
CA ALA A 133 -15.10 1.36 7.26
C ALA A 133 -14.47 1.68 5.88
N ASP A 134 -13.76 0.73 5.25
CA ASP A 134 -13.20 0.93 3.92
C ASP A 134 -14.31 1.07 2.87
N PHE A 135 -14.16 2.05 1.98
CA PHE A 135 -15.17 2.40 0.98
C PHE A 135 -15.40 1.31 -0.08
N GLN A 136 -14.38 0.48 -0.35
CA GLN A 136 -14.40 -0.57 -1.36
C GLN A 136 -14.51 -1.97 -0.74
N TYR A 137 -13.68 -2.25 0.28
CA TYR A 137 -13.49 -3.60 0.81
C TYR A 137 -14.18 -3.85 2.14
N GLY A 138 -14.84 -2.85 2.75
CA GLY A 138 -15.45 -2.95 4.07
C GLY A 138 -16.46 -4.09 4.26
N ASN A 139 -17.08 -4.55 3.16
CA ASN A 139 -17.99 -5.68 3.14
C ASN A 139 -17.36 -7.00 2.62
N THR A 140 -16.05 -7.04 2.45
CA THR A 140 -15.31 -8.21 1.95
C THR A 140 -14.63 -8.92 3.11
N PRO A 141 -15.14 -10.07 3.60
CA PRO A 141 -14.60 -10.73 4.80
C PRO A 141 -13.10 -11.04 4.74
N SER A 142 -12.58 -11.39 3.56
CA SER A 142 -11.16 -11.69 3.36
C SER A 142 -10.25 -10.46 3.42
N SER A 143 -10.81 -9.25 3.44
CA SER A 143 -10.08 -7.98 3.53
C SER A 143 -10.17 -7.36 4.94
N LEU A 144 -10.87 -8.03 5.86
CA LEU A 144 -10.95 -7.58 7.25
C LEU A 144 -9.75 -8.11 8.06
N TYR A 145 -9.34 -7.36 9.06
CA TYR A 145 -8.17 -7.63 9.88
C TYR A 145 -8.38 -7.19 11.34
N PRO A 146 -7.50 -7.55 12.29
CA PRO A 146 -7.63 -7.12 13.67
C PRO A 146 -7.62 -5.59 13.81
N PRO A 147 -8.65 -4.98 14.42
CA PRO A 147 -8.71 -3.54 14.61
C PRO A 147 -7.59 -3.06 15.53
N THR A 148 -7.01 -1.91 15.20
CA THR A 148 -5.89 -1.33 15.95
C THR A 148 -6.20 0.12 16.32
N LYS A 149 -6.20 0.42 17.64
CA LYS A 149 -6.39 1.78 18.11
C LYS A 149 -5.22 2.67 17.72
N VAL A 150 -5.54 3.82 17.09
CA VAL A 150 -4.56 4.84 16.72
C VAL A 150 -4.17 5.65 17.96
N ASP A 151 -2.87 5.87 18.15
CA ASP A 151 -2.34 6.66 19.26
C ASP A 151 -2.11 8.12 18.86
N ARG A 152 -1.74 8.36 17.60
CA ARG A 152 -1.58 9.70 17.04
C ARG A 152 -2.17 9.77 15.65
N VAL A 153 -3.12 10.68 15.46
CA VAL A 153 -3.65 11.04 14.15
C VAL A 153 -2.67 11.97 13.45
N LEU A 154 -2.39 11.68 12.18
CA LEU A 154 -1.51 12.48 11.33
C LEU A 154 -2.34 13.24 10.29
N HIS A 155 -1.85 14.40 9.91
CA HIS A 155 -2.38 15.23 8.83
C HIS A 155 -1.32 15.43 7.74
N ASP A 156 -1.74 15.93 6.59
CA ASP A 156 -0.82 16.22 5.48
C ASP A 156 0.30 17.18 5.91
N GLY A 157 1.54 16.78 5.67
CA GLY A 157 2.73 17.53 6.06
C GLY A 157 3.22 17.29 7.49
N ASP A 158 2.51 16.48 8.29
CA ASP A 158 2.96 16.16 9.65
C ASP A 158 4.30 15.42 9.65
N GLU A 159 5.12 15.78 10.63
CA GLU A 159 6.42 15.14 10.86
C GLU A 159 6.35 14.10 11.97
N VAL A 160 7.00 12.97 11.71
CA VAL A 160 7.29 11.92 12.69
C VAL A 160 8.78 11.97 13.00
N ARG A 161 9.10 12.28 14.26
CA ARG A 161 10.49 12.48 14.71
C ARG A 161 10.89 11.42 15.72
N LEU A 162 12.04 10.79 15.52
CA LEU A 162 12.66 9.87 16.46
C LEU A 162 14.19 9.87 16.30
N GLY A 163 14.94 10.09 17.38
CA GLY A 163 16.39 9.94 17.42
C GLY A 163 17.15 10.74 16.36
N GLY A 164 16.67 11.93 16.02
CA GLY A 164 17.27 12.81 15.00
C GLY A 164 16.78 12.55 13.58
N THR A 165 16.04 11.48 13.34
CA THR A 165 15.41 11.20 12.05
C THR A 165 14.03 11.86 11.97
N VAL A 166 13.69 12.36 10.79
CA VAL A 166 12.40 12.99 10.48
C VAL A 166 11.81 12.32 9.25
N LEU A 167 10.58 11.80 9.39
CA LEU A 167 9.74 11.40 8.27
C LEU A 167 8.61 12.42 8.10
N VAL A 168 8.26 12.75 6.86
CA VAL A 168 7.12 13.62 6.55
C VAL A 168 6.01 12.79 5.93
N ALA A 169 4.80 12.92 6.46
CA ALA A 169 3.59 12.28 5.95
C ALA A 169 2.96 13.15 4.86
N HIS A 170 2.95 12.68 3.62
CA HIS A 170 2.26 13.35 2.52
C HIS A 170 0.95 12.64 2.23
N LEU A 171 -0.18 13.35 2.35
CA LEU A 171 -1.48 12.80 1.96
C LEU A 171 -1.55 12.68 0.44
N THR A 172 -1.51 11.44 -0.05
CA THR A 172 -1.62 11.04 -1.46
C THR A 172 -2.86 10.16 -1.65
N PRO A 173 -4.09 10.74 -1.53
CA PRO A 173 -5.34 10.02 -1.44
C PRO A 173 -5.81 9.50 -2.80
N GLY A 174 -6.76 8.57 -2.79
CA GLY A 174 -7.35 7.94 -3.95
C GLY A 174 -7.44 6.43 -3.80
N HIS A 175 -6.32 5.77 -3.56
CA HIS A 175 -6.28 4.33 -3.29
C HIS A 175 -6.98 3.97 -1.97
N THR A 176 -6.69 4.71 -0.89
CA THR A 176 -7.55 4.94 0.25
C THR A 176 -7.70 6.44 0.45
N LYS A 177 -8.62 6.86 1.33
CA LYS A 177 -8.82 8.28 1.65
C LYS A 177 -7.62 8.88 2.38
N GLY A 178 -6.91 8.06 3.18
CA GLY A 178 -5.74 8.44 3.96
C GLY A 178 -4.42 7.87 3.42
N CYS A 179 -4.39 7.41 2.16
CA CYS A 179 -3.15 6.90 1.58
C CYS A 179 -2.01 7.91 1.73
N THR A 180 -0.88 7.44 2.29
CA THR A 180 0.25 8.26 2.72
C THR A 180 1.51 7.87 1.96
N THR A 181 2.17 8.85 1.36
CA THR A 181 3.54 8.74 0.87
C THR A 181 4.48 9.31 1.90
N TRP A 182 5.51 8.55 2.26
CA TRP A 182 6.51 8.97 3.25
C TRP A 182 7.75 9.53 2.57
N THR A 183 8.26 10.64 3.08
CA THR A 183 9.59 11.14 2.68
C THR A 183 10.50 11.30 3.88
N MET A 184 11.79 11.10 3.66
CA MET A 184 12.85 11.36 4.60
C MET A 184 14.16 11.67 3.86
N THR A 185 15.16 12.11 4.58
CA THR A 185 16.54 12.18 4.08
C THR A 185 17.41 11.14 4.76
N VAL A 186 18.34 10.57 4.02
CA VAL A 186 19.38 9.69 4.54
C VAL A 186 20.77 10.19 4.09
N SER A 187 21.79 9.96 4.91
CA SER A 187 23.16 10.30 4.56
C SER A 187 23.98 9.03 4.39
N GLU A 188 24.68 8.92 3.26
CA GLU A 188 25.57 7.80 2.97
C GLU A 188 26.77 8.26 2.14
N GLY A 189 27.98 7.81 2.51
CA GLY A 189 29.20 8.19 1.80
C GLY A 189 29.45 9.71 1.71
N GLY A 190 29.00 10.48 2.71
CA GLY A 190 29.12 11.94 2.73
C GLY A 190 28.13 12.69 1.85
N LYS A 191 27.14 12.00 1.26
CA LYS A 191 26.06 12.59 0.46
C LYS A 191 24.72 12.41 1.17
N THR A 192 23.82 13.36 0.99
CA THR A 192 22.44 13.28 1.47
C THR A 192 21.52 12.98 0.29
N TYR A 193 20.58 12.06 0.51
CA TYR A 193 19.62 11.59 -0.47
C TYR A 193 18.18 11.79 0.02
N ASN A 194 17.31 12.27 -0.87
CA ASN A 194 15.88 12.34 -0.62
C ASN A 194 15.25 10.97 -0.91
N VAL A 195 14.62 10.38 0.08
CA VAL A 195 13.90 9.10 -0.04
C VAL A 195 12.42 9.39 -0.21
N VAL A 196 11.78 8.72 -1.16
CA VAL A 196 10.34 8.70 -1.31
C VAL A 196 9.86 7.25 -1.23
N ILE A 197 8.95 6.97 -0.29
CA ILE A 197 8.27 5.68 -0.13
C ILE A 197 6.80 5.91 -0.52
N ILE A 198 6.45 5.59 -1.77
CA ILE A 198 5.08 5.79 -2.27
C ILE A 198 4.12 4.85 -1.56
N GLY A 199 2.95 5.37 -1.12
CA GLY A 199 1.89 4.58 -0.53
C GLY A 199 1.25 3.63 -1.55
N SER A 200 0.25 4.07 -2.29
CA SER A 200 -0.28 3.30 -3.42
C SER A 200 -0.91 4.22 -4.47
N PRO A 201 -0.39 4.20 -5.71
CA PRO A 201 -0.96 4.98 -6.81
C PRO A 201 -1.95 4.17 -7.67
N ASN A 202 -2.24 2.93 -7.31
CA ASN A 202 -3.04 2.02 -8.12
C ASN A 202 -4.53 2.32 -8.01
N VAL A 203 -5.23 2.30 -9.16
CA VAL A 203 -6.67 2.13 -9.21
C VAL A 203 -6.95 0.64 -9.24
N ASN A 204 -7.45 0.09 -8.14
CA ASN A 204 -7.70 -1.34 -8.05
C ASN A 204 -8.89 -1.77 -8.94
N PRO A 205 -8.89 -3.02 -9.43
CA PRO A 205 -10.04 -3.57 -10.14
C PRO A 205 -11.33 -3.39 -9.33
N GLY A 206 -12.38 -2.86 -9.98
CA GLY A 206 -13.66 -2.58 -9.35
C GLY A 206 -13.78 -1.21 -8.68
N TYR A 207 -12.73 -0.40 -8.63
CA TYR A 207 -12.84 0.98 -8.16
C TYR A 207 -13.69 1.80 -9.12
N LYS A 208 -14.71 2.46 -8.60
CA LYS A 208 -15.53 3.42 -9.34
C LYS A 208 -14.92 4.80 -9.17
N LEU A 209 -14.34 5.33 -10.26
CA LEU A 209 -13.79 6.69 -10.31
C LEU A 209 -14.87 7.74 -10.62
N VAL A 210 -16.02 7.28 -11.19
CA VAL A 210 -17.16 8.11 -11.57
C VAL A 210 -18.39 7.63 -10.77
N ASN A 211 -19.20 8.57 -10.28
CA ASN A 211 -20.43 8.28 -9.54
C ASN A 211 -20.24 7.33 -8.34
N ASN A 212 -19.15 7.44 -7.62
CA ASN A 212 -18.87 6.65 -6.43
C ASN A 212 -19.56 7.27 -5.20
N ALA A 213 -20.69 6.71 -4.78
CA ALA A 213 -21.43 7.22 -3.62
C ALA A 213 -20.66 7.07 -2.29
N ALA A 214 -19.80 6.04 -2.15
CA ALA A 214 -19.00 5.81 -0.95
C ALA A 214 -17.73 6.68 -0.89
N TYR A 215 -17.26 7.16 -2.07
CA TYR A 215 -16.09 8.02 -2.19
C TYR A 215 -16.26 9.02 -3.35
N PRO A 216 -17.14 10.04 -3.20
CA PRO A 216 -17.48 10.96 -4.29
C PRO A 216 -16.30 11.75 -4.86
N GLN A 217 -15.28 12.03 -4.03
CA GLN A 217 -14.09 12.81 -4.42
C GLN A 217 -12.94 11.95 -5.01
N ILE A 218 -13.10 10.65 -5.17
CA ILE A 218 -12.01 9.71 -5.51
C ILE A 218 -11.17 10.16 -6.71
N ALA A 219 -11.80 10.60 -7.81
CA ALA A 219 -11.07 11.07 -8.98
C ALA A 219 -10.26 12.35 -8.70
N GLY A 220 -10.84 13.30 -7.95
CA GLY A 220 -10.15 14.53 -7.53
C GLY A 220 -8.99 14.26 -6.58
N ASP A 221 -9.12 13.25 -5.73
CA ASP A 221 -8.08 12.82 -4.80
C ASP A 221 -6.90 12.14 -5.53
N TYR A 222 -7.16 11.30 -6.54
CA TYR A 222 -6.10 10.83 -7.43
C TYR A 222 -5.40 11.99 -8.15
N GLU A 223 -6.14 13.01 -8.64
CA GLU A 223 -5.52 14.19 -9.24
C GLU A 223 -4.64 14.97 -8.25
N ARG A 224 -5.04 15.04 -6.97
CA ARG A 224 -4.20 15.58 -5.90
C ARG A 224 -2.95 14.75 -5.71
N MET A 225 -3.07 13.42 -5.62
CA MET A 225 -1.94 12.50 -5.49
C MET A 225 -0.88 12.77 -6.56
N TRP A 226 -1.27 12.88 -7.84
CA TRP A 226 -0.31 13.10 -8.93
C TRP A 226 0.42 14.42 -8.80
N ARG A 227 -0.26 15.49 -8.37
CA ARG A 227 0.39 16.79 -8.11
C ARG A 227 1.42 16.67 -6.99
N VAL A 228 1.08 16.00 -5.90
CA VAL A 228 1.99 15.79 -4.77
C VAL A 228 3.19 14.95 -5.20
N LEU A 229 2.98 13.76 -5.76
CA LEU A 229 4.06 12.86 -6.17
C LEU A 229 5.03 13.54 -7.14
N LYS A 230 4.55 14.30 -8.12
CA LYS A 230 5.40 15.01 -9.08
C LYS A 230 6.20 16.16 -8.45
N SER A 231 5.78 16.68 -7.31
CA SER A 231 6.48 17.78 -6.60
C SER A 231 7.60 17.29 -5.67
N LEU A 232 7.59 16.00 -5.29
CA LEU A 232 8.55 15.46 -4.32
C LEU A 232 9.93 15.27 -4.94
N PRO A 233 11.00 15.80 -4.33
CA PRO A 233 12.35 15.45 -4.71
C PRO A 233 12.63 13.99 -4.35
N CYS A 234 13.12 13.19 -5.30
CA CYS A 234 13.39 11.78 -5.10
C CYS A 234 14.75 11.41 -5.68
N ASP A 235 15.62 10.93 -4.81
CA ASP A 235 16.88 10.28 -5.18
C ASP A 235 16.74 8.76 -5.02
N ILE A 236 16.17 8.30 -3.89
CA ILE A 236 15.93 6.88 -3.59
C ILE A 236 14.43 6.60 -3.71
N PHE A 237 14.08 5.78 -4.71
CA PHE A 237 12.71 5.40 -5.01
C PHE A 237 12.33 4.07 -4.37
N LEU A 238 11.31 4.10 -3.50
CA LEU A 238 10.71 2.97 -2.80
C LEU A 238 9.18 3.07 -2.85
N GLY A 239 8.48 2.02 -2.41
CA GLY A 239 7.02 2.00 -2.35
C GLY A 239 6.47 0.88 -1.49
N ALA A 240 5.15 0.83 -1.33
CA ALA A 240 4.46 -0.14 -0.47
C ALA A 240 4.52 -1.59 -0.99
N HIS A 241 4.77 -1.79 -2.29
CA HIS A 241 5.01 -3.10 -2.90
C HIS A 241 6.38 -3.16 -3.56
N GLY A 242 7.00 -4.35 -3.54
CA GLY A 242 8.34 -4.56 -4.09
C GLY A 242 8.43 -4.35 -5.61
N ASP A 243 7.35 -4.61 -6.34
CA ASP A 243 7.26 -4.41 -7.79
C ASP A 243 7.24 -2.94 -8.21
N TYR A 244 6.74 -2.01 -7.35
CA TYR A 244 6.70 -0.59 -7.66
C TYR A 244 8.07 -0.03 -8.04
N PHE A 245 9.09 -0.47 -7.34
CA PHE A 245 10.45 0.02 -7.51
C PHE A 245 11.45 -1.03 -8.00
N GLY A 246 10.95 -2.21 -8.44
CA GLY A 246 11.77 -3.27 -9.02
C GLY A 246 12.70 -3.96 -8.01
N LEU A 247 12.20 -4.23 -6.78
CA LEU A 247 12.95 -4.80 -5.65
C LEU A 247 13.91 -5.92 -6.05
N GLY A 248 13.40 -6.98 -6.70
CA GLY A 248 14.20 -8.18 -7.00
C GLY A 248 15.38 -7.90 -7.95
N GLY A 249 15.15 -7.05 -8.96
CA GLY A 249 16.20 -6.61 -9.90
C GLY A 249 17.26 -5.74 -9.22
N LYS A 250 16.82 -4.74 -8.46
CA LYS A 250 17.73 -3.83 -7.73
C LYS A 250 18.52 -4.56 -6.65
N TYR A 251 17.88 -5.48 -5.91
CA TYR A 251 18.59 -6.28 -4.91
C TYR A 251 19.69 -7.15 -5.54
N ARG A 252 19.42 -7.78 -6.69
CA ARG A 252 20.44 -8.56 -7.42
C ARG A 252 21.61 -7.66 -7.82
N LEU A 253 21.35 -6.51 -8.47
CA LEU A 253 22.40 -5.55 -8.84
C LEU A 253 23.21 -5.07 -7.63
N MET A 254 22.55 -4.83 -6.48
CA MET A 254 23.24 -4.47 -5.26
C MET A 254 24.21 -5.57 -4.78
N LYS A 255 23.83 -6.85 -4.94
CA LYS A 255 24.68 -8.00 -4.57
C LYS A 255 25.86 -8.21 -5.53
N GLU A 256 25.74 -7.77 -6.76
CA GLU A 256 26.83 -7.79 -7.75
C GLU A 256 27.88 -6.68 -7.46
N GLY A 257 27.55 -5.73 -6.62
CA GLY A 257 28.41 -4.61 -6.25
C GLY A 257 28.28 -3.40 -7.19
N GLY A 258 28.91 -2.30 -6.84
CA GLY A 258 28.86 -1.04 -7.59
C GLY A 258 28.02 0.05 -6.90
N SER A 259 27.42 0.94 -7.69
CA SER A 259 26.58 1.99 -7.17
C SER A 259 25.27 1.45 -6.60
N ASN A 260 24.72 2.13 -5.59
CA ASN A 260 23.45 1.74 -4.99
C ASN A 260 22.29 1.81 -6.02
N PRO A 261 21.68 0.68 -6.43
CA PRO A 261 20.66 0.66 -7.48
C PRO A 261 19.31 1.23 -7.04
N PHE A 262 19.12 1.49 -5.75
CA PHE A 262 17.93 2.15 -5.22
C PHE A 262 17.96 3.68 -5.41
N ILE A 263 19.13 4.26 -5.72
CA ILE A 263 19.26 5.64 -6.19
C ILE A 263 18.78 5.65 -7.64
N ASP A 264 17.48 5.96 -7.83
CA ASP A 264 16.81 5.81 -9.12
C ASP A 264 15.74 6.91 -9.34
N PRO A 265 16.18 8.17 -9.47
CA PRO A 265 15.25 9.28 -9.67
C PRO A 265 14.47 9.18 -11.00
N ASP A 266 15.06 8.58 -12.02
CA ASP A 266 14.39 8.40 -13.31
C ASP A 266 13.35 7.30 -13.27
N GLY A 267 13.61 6.19 -12.52
CA GLY A 267 12.62 5.15 -12.25
C GLY A 267 11.41 5.72 -11.51
N TYR A 268 11.63 6.60 -10.52
CA TYR A 268 10.55 7.31 -9.85
C TYR A 268 9.66 8.10 -10.80
N LYS A 269 10.25 8.96 -11.61
CA LYS A 269 9.52 9.80 -12.58
C LYS A 269 8.74 8.96 -13.58
N LYS A 270 9.39 7.90 -14.11
CA LYS A 270 8.77 6.96 -15.05
C LYS A 270 7.59 6.25 -14.41
N TYR A 271 7.74 5.75 -13.20
CA TYR A 271 6.67 5.05 -12.47
C TYR A 271 5.47 5.95 -12.21
N VAL A 272 5.69 7.16 -11.67
CA VAL A 272 4.62 8.14 -11.40
C VAL A 272 3.90 8.53 -12.69
N THR A 273 4.63 8.78 -13.78
CA THR A 273 4.04 9.14 -15.08
C THR A 273 3.19 8.00 -15.65
N GLN A 274 3.68 6.75 -15.58
CA GLN A 274 2.94 5.59 -16.07
C GLN A 274 1.66 5.38 -15.27
N LYS A 275 1.72 5.46 -13.95
CA LYS A 275 0.55 5.25 -13.08
C LYS A 275 -0.49 6.35 -13.23
N GLU A 276 -0.07 7.59 -13.43
CA GLU A 276 -1.00 8.67 -13.77
C GLU A 276 -1.70 8.41 -15.11
N GLN A 277 -0.98 7.91 -16.12
CA GLN A 277 -1.58 7.57 -17.39
C GLN A 277 -2.60 6.42 -17.27
N ASP A 278 -2.25 5.39 -16.47
CA ASP A 278 -3.15 4.26 -16.19
C ASP A 278 -4.46 4.75 -15.53
N PHE A 279 -4.36 5.65 -14.54
CA PHE A 279 -5.50 6.29 -13.90
C PHE A 279 -6.35 7.08 -14.92
N ARG A 280 -5.71 7.92 -15.76
CA ARG A 280 -6.43 8.73 -16.76
C ARG A 280 -7.18 7.86 -17.76
N ASN A 281 -6.55 6.80 -18.21
CA ASN A 281 -7.16 5.83 -19.14
C ASN A 281 -8.41 5.18 -18.51
N GLU A 282 -8.31 4.74 -17.25
CA GLU A 282 -9.45 4.14 -16.55
C GLU A 282 -10.55 5.15 -16.27
N LEU A 283 -10.20 6.38 -15.88
CA LEU A 283 -11.18 7.46 -15.67
C LEU A 283 -11.98 7.78 -16.94
N GLU A 284 -11.31 7.95 -18.08
CA GLU A 284 -11.98 8.21 -19.35
C GLU A 284 -12.87 7.04 -19.80
N LYS A 285 -12.40 5.80 -19.62
CA LYS A 285 -13.21 4.60 -19.89
C LYS A 285 -14.50 4.59 -19.05
N GLN A 286 -14.41 4.90 -17.75
CA GLN A 286 -15.58 4.94 -16.86
C GLN A 286 -16.52 6.10 -17.19
N LYS A 287 -16.04 7.28 -17.61
CA LYS A 287 -16.86 8.39 -18.07
C LYS A 287 -17.69 8.01 -19.29
N HIS A 288 -17.07 7.42 -20.32
CA HIS A 288 -17.77 6.97 -21.53
C HIS A 288 -18.83 5.92 -21.23
N SER A 289 -18.55 4.98 -20.32
CA SER A 289 -19.53 3.97 -19.91
C SER A 289 -20.74 4.61 -19.22
N ALA A 290 -20.53 5.58 -18.32
CA ALA A 290 -21.60 6.28 -17.62
C ALA A 290 -22.47 7.15 -18.56
N GLU A 291 -21.88 7.74 -19.60
CA GLU A 291 -22.62 8.50 -20.63
C GLU A 291 -23.46 7.59 -21.54
N GLY A 292 -22.99 6.36 -21.80
CA GLY A 292 -23.71 5.36 -22.58
C GLY A 292 -24.94 4.78 -21.86
N GLU A 293 -24.86 4.65 -20.52
CA GLU A 293 -25.97 4.20 -19.68
C GLU A 293 -27.05 5.28 -19.46
N ALA A 294 -26.73 6.55 -19.67
CA ALA A 294 -27.66 7.68 -19.51
C ALA A 294 -28.50 7.98 -20.77
N LYS A 295 -28.22 7.32 -21.87
CA LYS A 295 -28.97 7.42 -23.16
C LYS A 295 -29.93 6.24 -23.34
#